data_d362c57a41e93054e13eb971775b8346
#
_entry.id   d362c57a41e93054e13eb971775b8346
#
_cell.length_a   1.000
_cell.length_b   1.000
_cell.length_c   1.000
_cell.angle_alpha   90.00
_cell.angle_beta   90.00
_cell.angle_gamma   90.00
#
_symmetry.space_group_name_H-M   'P 1'
#
loop_
_entity.id
_entity.type
_entity.pdbx_description
1 polymer ?
#
loop_
_entity_poly.entity_id
_entity_poly.type
_entity_poly.pdbx_seq_one_letter_code
_entity_poly.pdbx_strand_id
1 'polypeptide(L)'
;MANPIFFHIFASENTLSEMTDTFKTIRDDNRLLYEYIRGSHLYNLNNESSDTDTSGLFIAPKEVMMGLGLDYADQVSDERHDTTWYEIGKFCNMLLKSNPTVLEALFVPEDKVITPPSDIIMPLFENRDQFITKECFKPFVSYAIEQIRKARGLNKKIVNPVTERLTPFDFAYTFYSQGSTKIGNWLANRGLNKDFCGLVHIPNMHDTYGVYYDWGAHFEACEIKSISDLCGESKLFEFITDFYGLSEDTGDDVHSWFEKNKEPLHYRGMCLDASTELRGSSVSKGEKPLCWMVYNESGFKDHCKKYKEYKDWEKFRNPKRYESNLDKNYDSKNMMHCVRLMHMGREIAEGRGIILNRTEDREFLMDIRNHKFEYDELMTIVDADKAALDKAIAESTIKETIDVNFVNDLLIEMRKKKYSFC
;
A
#
# COMPACT_ATOMS: atom_id res chain seq x y z
N MET A 1 -6.65 44.55 39.24
CA MET A 1 -6.64 43.07 39.27
C MET A 1 -7.91 42.59 38.60
N ALA A 2 -7.86 42.26 37.36
CA ALA A 2 -8.98 41.73 36.58
C ALA A 2 -8.74 40.24 36.29
N ASN A 3 -9.60 39.37 36.77
CA ASN A 3 -9.59 37.94 36.48
C ASN A 3 -10.01 37.69 35.04
N PRO A 4 -9.29 36.89 34.25
CA PRO A 4 -9.79 36.45 32.98
C PRO A 4 -10.81 35.30 33.20
N ILE A 5 -12.02 35.52 32.74
CA ILE A 5 -13.08 34.51 32.65
C ILE A 5 -12.68 33.54 31.51
N PHE A 6 -12.29 32.32 31.87
CA PHE A 6 -12.17 31.21 30.94
C PHE A 6 -13.55 30.75 30.51
N PHE A 7 -13.96 31.03 29.31
CA PHE A 7 -15.08 30.34 28.66
C PHE A 7 -14.60 28.90 28.34
N HIS A 8 -15.03 27.94 29.14
CA HIS A 8 -15.05 26.55 28.74
C HIS A 8 -16.15 26.37 27.70
N ILE A 9 -15.78 26.36 26.44
CA ILE A 9 -16.69 25.81 25.42
C ILE A 9 -16.55 24.29 25.55
N PHE A 10 -17.56 23.69 26.16
CA PHE A 10 -17.80 22.25 26.05
C PHE A 10 -18.27 21.97 24.62
N ALA A 11 -17.32 21.73 23.71
CA ALA A 11 -17.60 20.97 22.52
C ALA A 11 -17.67 19.51 22.96
N SER A 12 -18.87 18.93 22.88
CA SER A 12 -19.08 17.53 23.13
C SER A 12 -18.22 16.74 22.12
N GLU A 13 -17.26 15.95 22.60
CA GLU A 13 -16.38 15.10 21.81
C GLU A 13 -17.14 14.05 20.95
N ASN A 14 -18.46 13.95 21.09
CA ASN A 14 -19.31 12.97 20.40
C ASN A 14 -19.83 13.40 19.02
N THR A 15 -19.62 14.64 18.57
CA THR A 15 -20.21 15.12 17.30
C THR A 15 -19.29 14.99 16.09
N LEU A 16 -18.00 14.76 16.26
CA LEU A 16 -17.04 14.64 15.14
C LEU A 16 -16.75 13.18 14.71
N SER A 17 -16.96 12.19 15.59
CA SER A 17 -16.74 10.78 15.25
C SER A 17 -17.89 10.12 14.48
N GLU A 18 -19.06 10.77 14.37
CA GLU A 18 -20.24 10.23 13.70
C GLU A 18 -20.42 10.67 12.23
N MET A 19 -19.52 11.47 11.66
CA MET A 19 -19.64 11.96 10.28
C MET A 19 -18.96 11.08 9.23
N THR A 20 -18.56 9.85 9.54
CA THR A 20 -18.09 8.90 8.53
C THR A 20 -19.27 8.23 7.85
N ASP A 21 -19.50 8.59 6.59
CA ASP A 21 -20.48 7.91 5.76
C ASP A 21 -20.15 6.43 5.62
N THR A 22 -21.16 5.61 5.79
CA THR A 22 -21.15 4.20 5.46
C THR A 22 -22.05 3.95 4.26
N PHE A 23 -21.89 2.80 3.59
CA PHE A 23 -22.82 2.39 2.52
C PHE A 23 -24.30 2.43 2.97
N LYS A 24 -24.54 2.06 4.24
CA LYS A 24 -25.88 2.06 4.82
C LYS A 24 -26.43 3.48 4.96
N THR A 25 -25.68 4.39 5.57
CA THR A 25 -26.14 5.78 5.78
C THR A 25 -26.38 6.50 4.46
N ILE A 26 -25.53 6.28 3.44
CA ILE A 26 -25.71 6.86 2.11
C ILE A 26 -27.03 6.36 1.48
N ARG A 27 -27.38 5.07 1.61
CA ARG A 27 -28.64 4.52 1.11
C ARG A 27 -29.84 5.02 1.88
N ASP A 28 -29.81 4.96 3.20
CA ASP A 28 -30.91 5.33 4.11
C ASP A 28 -31.28 6.81 3.93
N ASP A 29 -30.32 7.69 3.66
CA ASP A 29 -30.51 9.12 3.43
C ASP A 29 -30.84 9.47 1.96
N ASN A 30 -31.05 8.48 1.09
CA ASN A 30 -31.27 8.69 -0.37
C ASN A 30 -30.19 9.55 -1.03
N ARG A 31 -28.92 9.32 -0.67
CA ARG A 31 -27.78 10.05 -1.23
C ARG A 31 -27.01 9.25 -2.29
N LEU A 32 -27.31 7.96 -2.47
CA LEU A 32 -26.82 7.15 -3.60
C LEU A 32 -27.49 7.63 -4.89
N LEU A 33 -26.70 7.98 -5.88
CA LEU A 33 -27.18 8.56 -7.12
C LEU A 33 -27.04 7.62 -8.32
N TYR A 34 -26.13 6.64 -8.23
CA TYR A 34 -25.84 5.68 -9.28
C TYR A 34 -25.05 4.50 -8.73
N GLU A 35 -25.30 3.28 -9.21
CA GLU A 35 -24.50 2.10 -8.86
C GLU A 35 -24.45 1.14 -10.05
N TYR A 36 -23.29 0.55 -10.30
CA TYR A 36 -23.08 -0.32 -11.45
C TYR A 36 -22.03 -1.42 -11.14
N ILE A 37 -22.08 -2.49 -11.92
CA ILE A 37 -21.10 -3.58 -11.90
C ILE A 37 -19.85 -3.11 -12.66
N ARG A 38 -18.69 -3.28 -12.05
CA ARG A 38 -17.37 -2.98 -12.62
C ARG A 38 -16.51 -4.23 -12.79
N GLY A 39 -15.23 -4.04 -13.13
CA GLY A 39 -14.26 -5.13 -13.21
C GLY A 39 -14.51 -6.07 -14.38
N SER A 40 -14.18 -7.34 -14.21
CA SER A 40 -14.24 -8.34 -15.29
C SER A 40 -15.63 -8.51 -15.88
N HIS A 41 -16.68 -8.36 -15.09
CA HIS A 41 -18.07 -8.45 -15.54
C HIS A 41 -18.47 -7.30 -16.45
N LEU A 42 -17.93 -6.10 -16.21
CA LEU A 42 -18.19 -4.94 -17.07
C LEU A 42 -17.63 -5.13 -18.48
N TYR A 43 -16.46 -5.75 -18.58
CA TYR A 43 -15.75 -5.94 -19.84
C TYR A 43 -16.11 -7.23 -20.57
N ASN A 44 -17.03 -8.05 -20.04
CA ASN A 44 -17.31 -9.38 -20.55
C ASN A 44 -16.07 -10.32 -20.55
N LEU A 45 -15.18 -10.11 -19.56
CA LEU A 45 -13.94 -10.88 -19.36
C LEU A 45 -13.97 -11.72 -18.06
N ASN A 46 -15.16 -11.90 -17.50
CA ASN A 46 -15.36 -12.74 -16.33
C ASN A 46 -15.33 -14.23 -16.67
N ASN A 47 -14.99 -15.03 -15.68
CA ASN A 47 -15.11 -16.49 -15.67
C ASN A 47 -15.91 -16.93 -14.42
N GLU A 48 -16.12 -18.23 -14.26
CA GLU A 48 -16.91 -18.81 -13.14
C GLU A 48 -16.39 -18.45 -11.74
N SER A 49 -15.11 -18.12 -11.63
CA SER A 49 -14.47 -17.74 -10.36
C SER A 49 -14.31 -16.22 -10.18
N SER A 50 -14.90 -15.41 -11.06
CA SER A 50 -14.76 -13.94 -11.00
C SER A 50 -15.68 -13.38 -9.93
N ASP A 51 -15.10 -12.57 -9.05
CA ASP A 51 -15.85 -11.79 -8.07
C ASP A 51 -16.65 -10.68 -8.77
N THR A 52 -17.76 -10.28 -8.19
CA THR A 52 -18.56 -9.17 -8.69
C THR A 52 -18.17 -7.89 -7.96
N ASP A 53 -17.39 -7.05 -8.64
CA ASP A 53 -17.04 -5.73 -8.13
C ASP A 53 -18.14 -4.72 -8.49
N THR A 54 -18.42 -3.77 -7.60
CA THR A 54 -19.38 -2.68 -7.85
C THR A 54 -18.74 -1.31 -7.64
N SER A 55 -19.32 -0.30 -8.28
CA SER A 55 -18.94 1.09 -8.04
C SER A 55 -20.18 1.97 -8.12
N GLY A 56 -20.10 3.16 -7.51
CA GLY A 56 -21.25 4.07 -7.49
C GLY A 56 -20.86 5.51 -7.23
N LEU A 57 -21.87 6.37 -7.36
CA LEU A 57 -21.79 7.79 -7.06
C LEU A 57 -22.78 8.16 -5.97
N PHE A 58 -22.33 8.98 -5.07
CA PHE A 58 -23.17 9.54 -4.03
C PHE A 58 -22.93 11.04 -3.87
N ILE A 59 -23.82 11.70 -3.16
CA ILE A 59 -23.68 13.12 -2.83
C ILE A 59 -23.54 13.30 -1.32
N ALA A 60 -22.60 14.15 -0.91
CA ALA A 60 -22.40 14.52 0.49
C ALA A 60 -23.63 15.17 1.11
N PRO A 61 -23.81 15.17 2.44
CA PRO A 61 -24.81 15.99 3.11
C PRO A 61 -24.62 17.49 2.85
N LYS A 62 -25.72 18.25 2.85
CA LYS A 62 -25.69 19.71 2.62
C LYS A 62 -24.79 20.42 3.63
N GLU A 63 -24.86 20.00 4.87
CA GLU A 63 -24.12 20.55 6.00
C GLU A 63 -22.60 20.42 5.81
N VAL A 64 -22.15 19.30 5.24
CA VAL A 64 -20.74 19.07 4.89
C VAL A 64 -20.30 20.02 3.79
N MET A 65 -21.12 20.17 2.75
CA MET A 65 -20.80 21.00 1.59
C MET A 65 -20.89 22.51 1.87
N MET A 66 -21.71 22.91 2.83
CA MET A 66 -21.86 24.31 3.25
C MET A 66 -20.95 24.70 4.41
N GLY A 67 -20.46 23.70 5.16
CA GLY A 67 -19.55 23.86 6.29
C GLY A 67 -18.09 23.74 5.86
N LEU A 68 -17.22 23.56 6.83
CA LEU A 68 -15.78 23.40 6.58
C LEU A 68 -15.43 22.06 5.92
N GLY A 69 -16.35 21.06 6.01
CA GLY A 69 -16.14 19.72 5.40
C GLY A 69 -14.89 18.98 5.90
N LEU A 70 -14.41 19.34 7.09
CA LEU A 70 -13.23 18.73 7.69
C LEU A 70 -13.50 17.25 7.94
N ASP A 71 -12.51 16.41 7.61
CA ASP A 71 -12.50 14.96 7.83
C ASP A 71 -13.63 14.18 7.12
N TYR A 72 -14.36 14.80 6.18
CA TYR A 72 -15.34 14.10 5.39
C TYR A 72 -14.70 13.23 4.32
N ALA A 73 -15.01 11.93 4.33
CA ALA A 73 -14.53 10.98 3.34
C ALA A 73 -15.31 11.16 2.03
N ASP A 74 -14.63 11.59 0.98
CA ASP A 74 -15.17 11.74 -0.37
C ASP A 74 -15.24 10.41 -1.17
N GLN A 75 -14.93 9.30 -0.49
CA GLN A 75 -14.98 7.92 -1.00
C GLN A 75 -15.29 6.96 0.13
N VAL A 76 -16.18 6.01 -0.14
CA VAL A 76 -16.46 4.88 0.75
C VAL A 76 -16.12 3.59 0.03
N SER A 77 -15.36 2.72 0.70
CA SER A 77 -14.98 1.40 0.18
C SER A 77 -15.15 0.35 1.27
N ASP A 78 -15.49 -0.87 0.88
CA ASP A 78 -15.41 -2.01 1.80
C ASP A 78 -13.95 -2.44 2.04
N GLU A 79 -13.73 -3.33 2.99
CA GLU A 79 -12.39 -3.79 3.39
C GLU A 79 -11.61 -4.47 2.25
N ARG A 80 -12.32 -5.09 1.29
CA ARG A 80 -11.75 -5.78 0.13
C ARG A 80 -11.63 -4.90 -1.10
N HIS A 81 -12.22 -3.69 -1.05
CA HIS A 81 -12.37 -2.80 -2.20
C HIS A 81 -13.18 -3.39 -3.37
N ASP A 82 -14.04 -4.38 -3.08
CA ASP A 82 -14.95 -4.96 -4.06
C ASP A 82 -16.07 -3.96 -4.39
N THR A 83 -16.51 -3.17 -3.39
CA THR A 83 -17.44 -2.06 -3.57
C THR A 83 -16.76 -0.72 -3.27
N THR A 84 -16.90 0.26 -4.17
CA THR A 84 -16.34 1.60 -3.98
C THR A 84 -17.31 2.65 -4.52
N TRP A 85 -17.72 3.60 -3.68
CA TRP A 85 -18.55 4.74 -4.08
C TRP A 85 -17.79 6.06 -3.92
N TYR A 86 -17.96 6.95 -4.89
CA TYR A 86 -17.30 8.25 -4.94
C TYR A 86 -18.31 9.38 -4.74
N GLU A 87 -17.94 10.39 -3.96
CA GLU A 87 -18.69 11.65 -3.91
C GLU A 87 -18.59 12.36 -5.27
N ILE A 88 -19.69 13.02 -5.73
CA ILE A 88 -19.78 13.61 -7.07
C ILE A 88 -18.69 14.65 -7.35
N GLY A 89 -18.24 15.41 -6.37
CA GLY A 89 -17.14 16.38 -6.54
C GLY A 89 -15.80 15.68 -6.77
N LYS A 90 -15.52 14.61 -6.00
CA LYS A 90 -14.36 13.76 -6.26
C LYS A 90 -14.42 13.12 -7.63
N PHE A 91 -15.59 12.59 -8.00
CA PHE A 91 -15.80 11.99 -9.31
C PHE A 91 -15.53 12.98 -10.44
N CYS A 92 -16.06 14.21 -10.38
CA CYS A 92 -15.79 15.28 -11.35
C CYS A 92 -14.29 15.62 -11.40
N ASN A 93 -13.61 15.71 -10.26
CA ASN A 93 -12.16 15.92 -10.21
C ASN A 93 -11.35 14.78 -10.86
N MET A 94 -11.83 13.54 -10.77
CA MET A 94 -11.21 12.39 -11.42
C MET A 94 -11.50 12.38 -12.94
N LEU A 95 -12.70 12.84 -13.37
CA LEU A 95 -13.03 13.05 -14.79
C LEU A 95 -12.11 14.10 -15.42
N LEU A 96 -11.86 15.23 -14.75
CA LEU A 96 -10.90 16.26 -15.19
C LEU A 96 -9.48 15.72 -15.37
N LYS A 97 -9.12 14.66 -14.66
CA LYS A 97 -7.84 13.96 -14.80
C LYS A 97 -7.89 12.81 -15.81
N SER A 98 -8.98 12.68 -16.53
CA SER A 98 -9.24 11.60 -17.49
C SER A 98 -8.95 10.21 -16.92
N ASN A 99 -9.28 9.99 -15.64
CA ASN A 99 -9.05 8.70 -14.98
C ASN A 99 -9.90 7.61 -15.67
N PRO A 100 -9.28 6.53 -16.21
CA PRO A 100 -10.02 5.51 -16.95
C PRO A 100 -11.20 4.92 -16.18
N THR A 101 -11.02 4.60 -14.89
CA THR A 101 -12.05 3.96 -14.08
C THR A 101 -13.34 4.79 -13.95
N VAL A 102 -13.23 6.12 -13.81
CA VAL A 102 -14.40 6.98 -13.69
C VAL A 102 -14.96 7.40 -15.03
N LEU A 103 -14.10 7.50 -16.05
CA LEU A 103 -14.54 7.77 -17.41
C LEU A 103 -15.42 6.63 -17.93
N GLU A 104 -15.03 5.38 -17.67
CA GLU A 104 -15.79 4.18 -17.99
C GLU A 104 -17.18 4.18 -17.34
N ALA A 105 -17.33 4.75 -16.14
CA ALA A 105 -18.61 4.80 -15.42
C ALA A 105 -19.75 5.49 -16.19
N LEU A 106 -19.41 6.43 -17.07
CA LEU A 106 -20.38 7.15 -17.90
C LEU A 106 -20.88 6.35 -19.12
N PHE A 107 -20.24 5.21 -19.42
CA PHE A 107 -20.50 4.39 -20.62
C PHE A 107 -20.95 2.96 -20.26
N VAL A 108 -21.31 2.72 -19.02
CA VAL A 108 -21.75 1.39 -18.53
C VAL A 108 -23.03 0.95 -19.26
N PRO A 109 -23.08 -0.26 -19.85
CA PRO A 109 -24.28 -0.81 -20.46
C PRO A 109 -25.40 -0.99 -19.44
N GLU A 110 -26.66 -0.86 -19.90
CA GLU A 110 -27.85 -0.96 -19.02
C GLU A 110 -27.92 -2.25 -18.21
N ASP A 111 -27.50 -3.37 -18.81
CA ASP A 111 -27.49 -4.70 -18.16
C ASP A 111 -26.46 -4.81 -17.01
N LYS A 112 -25.58 -3.83 -16.88
CA LYS A 112 -24.58 -3.74 -15.80
C LYS A 112 -24.93 -2.67 -14.76
N VAL A 113 -26.03 -1.98 -14.91
CA VAL A 113 -26.50 -0.95 -14.00
C VAL A 113 -27.32 -1.60 -12.88
N ILE A 114 -26.98 -1.32 -11.62
CA ILE A 114 -27.69 -1.79 -10.42
C ILE A 114 -28.71 -0.75 -9.97
N THR A 115 -28.24 0.50 -9.82
CA THR A 115 -29.09 1.66 -9.49
C THR A 115 -28.98 2.65 -10.66
N PRO A 116 -30.05 2.91 -11.42
CA PRO A 116 -30.02 3.85 -12.52
C PRO A 116 -29.52 5.25 -12.11
N PRO A 117 -28.87 6.00 -13.02
CA PRO A 117 -28.49 7.37 -12.74
C PRO A 117 -29.70 8.19 -12.32
N SER A 118 -29.61 8.86 -11.18
CA SER A 118 -30.66 9.78 -10.75
C SER A 118 -30.70 11.02 -11.61
N ASP A 119 -31.86 11.69 -11.66
CA ASP A 119 -32.02 12.95 -12.41
C ASP A 119 -31.00 14.02 -11.99
N ILE A 120 -30.42 13.91 -10.80
CA ILE A 120 -29.42 14.86 -10.32
C ILE A 120 -28.16 14.80 -11.16
N ILE A 121 -27.69 13.61 -11.52
CA ILE A 121 -26.42 13.38 -12.25
C ILE A 121 -26.61 13.15 -13.75
N MET A 122 -27.85 13.18 -14.25
CA MET A 122 -28.12 13.04 -15.67
C MET A 122 -27.31 14.00 -16.55
N PRO A 123 -27.03 15.26 -16.15
CA PRO A 123 -26.17 16.15 -16.95
C PRO A 123 -24.78 15.57 -17.26
N LEU A 124 -24.19 14.74 -16.39
CA LEU A 124 -22.92 14.05 -16.68
C LEU A 124 -23.08 13.05 -17.83
N PHE A 125 -24.15 12.27 -17.83
CA PHE A 125 -24.42 11.24 -18.84
C PHE A 125 -24.80 11.83 -20.20
N GLU A 126 -25.59 12.89 -20.21
CA GLU A 126 -25.98 13.62 -21.42
C GLU A 126 -24.77 14.27 -22.10
N ASN A 127 -23.78 14.65 -21.35
CA ASN A 127 -22.56 15.30 -21.80
C ASN A 127 -21.32 14.41 -21.78
N ARG A 128 -21.46 13.09 -21.64
CA ARG A 128 -20.36 12.16 -21.47
C ARG A 128 -19.27 12.23 -22.54
N ASP A 129 -19.62 12.53 -23.76
CA ASP A 129 -18.67 12.63 -24.87
C ASP A 129 -17.74 13.84 -24.75
N GLN A 130 -18.11 14.88 -23.97
CA GLN A 130 -17.24 16.01 -23.68
C GLN A 130 -16.01 15.66 -22.82
N PHE A 131 -16.06 14.52 -22.15
CA PHE A 131 -14.94 14.02 -21.33
C PHE A 131 -13.96 13.17 -22.14
N ILE A 132 -14.29 12.82 -23.41
CA ILE A 132 -13.39 12.10 -24.32
C ILE A 132 -12.49 13.10 -25.03
N THR A 133 -11.25 13.23 -24.57
CA THR A 133 -10.27 14.18 -25.07
C THR A 133 -8.89 13.54 -25.20
N LYS A 134 -7.93 14.23 -25.83
CA LYS A 134 -6.55 13.77 -25.92
C LYS A 134 -5.87 13.63 -24.57
N GLU A 135 -6.38 14.28 -23.52
CA GLU A 135 -5.92 14.10 -22.15
C GLU A 135 -6.13 12.67 -21.62
N CYS A 136 -7.04 11.87 -22.21
CA CYS A 136 -7.25 10.47 -21.88
C CYS A 136 -6.01 9.59 -22.18
N PHE A 137 -5.21 9.93 -23.17
CA PHE A 137 -4.14 9.04 -23.64
C PHE A 137 -3.08 8.80 -22.60
N LYS A 138 -2.62 9.86 -21.92
CA LYS A 138 -1.56 9.73 -20.89
C LYS A 138 -1.97 8.83 -19.72
N PRO A 139 -3.17 8.98 -19.11
CA PRO A 139 -3.66 8.04 -18.09
C PRO A 139 -3.79 6.61 -18.62
N PHE A 140 -4.41 6.37 -19.78
CA PHE A 140 -4.58 5.02 -20.31
C PHE A 140 -3.24 4.31 -20.52
N VAL A 141 -2.25 4.98 -21.14
CA VAL A 141 -0.89 4.46 -21.32
C VAL A 141 -0.20 4.23 -19.96
N SER A 142 -0.33 5.18 -19.03
CA SER A 142 0.30 5.04 -17.71
C SER A 142 -0.28 3.87 -16.92
N TYR A 143 -1.60 3.67 -16.95
CA TYR A 143 -2.27 2.52 -16.32
C TYR A 143 -1.86 1.20 -16.99
N ALA A 144 -1.73 1.16 -18.32
CA ALA A 144 -1.25 -0.03 -19.03
C ALA A 144 0.18 -0.39 -18.62
N ILE A 145 1.10 0.57 -18.58
CA ILE A 145 2.47 0.36 -18.10
C ILE A 145 2.50 -0.13 -16.65
N GLU A 146 1.63 0.40 -15.80
CA GLU A 146 1.55 -0.03 -14.40
C GLU A 146 1.08 -1.50 -14.29
N GLN A 147 0.21 -1.97 -15.20
CA GLN A 147 -0.16 -3.40 -15.23
C GLN A 147 1.04 -4.29 -15.57
N ILE A 148 1.93 -3.88 -16.47
CA ILE A 148 3.18 -4.61 -16.76
C ILE A 148 4.06 -4.68 -15.51
N ARG A 149 4.21 -3.57 -14.79
CA ARG A 149 4.98 -3.54 -13.53
C ARG A 149 4.39 -4.48 -12.48
N LYS A 150 3.05 -4.51 -12.34
CA LYS A 150 2.33 -5.42 -11.44
C LYS A 150 2.51 -6.88 -11.88
N ALA A 151 2.44 -7.18 -13.17
CA ALA A 151 2.65 -8.51 -13.69
C ALA A 151 4.07 -9.05 -13.38
N ARG A 152 5.10 -8.23 -13.56
CA ARG A 152 6.49 -8.54 -13.18
C ARG A 152 6.68 -8.59 -11.66
N GLY A 153 5.97 -7.74 -10.92
CA GLY A 153 6.07 -7.66 -9.46
C GLY A 153 5.63 -8.93 -8.75
N LEU A 154 4.60 -9.60 -9.25
CA LEU A 154 4.16 -10.89 -8.73
C LEU A 154 5.23 -11.97 -8.96
N ASN A 155 5.76 -12.08 -10.17
CA ASN A 155 6.83 -13.02 -10.47
C ASN A 155 8.05 -12.79 -9.56
N LYS A 156 8.44 -11.54 -9.33
CA LYS A 156 9.55 -11.21 -8.42
C LYS A 156 9.31 -11.69 -6.99
N LYS A 157 8.07 -11.64 -6.50
CA LYS A 157 7.70 -12.19 -5.17
C LYS A 157 7.72 -13.71 -5.14
N ILE A 158 7.42 -14.36 -6.26
CA ILE A 158 7.46 -15.83 -6.39
C ILE A 158 8.90 -16.33 -6.46
N VAL A 159 9.72 -15.71 -7.30
CA VAL A 159 11.10 -16.14 -7.57
C VAL A 159 12.08 -15.73 -6.46
N ASN A 160 11.86 -14.57 -5.85
CA ASN A 160 12.69 -14.04 -4.76
C ASN A 160 11.84 -13.76 -3.52
N PRO A 161 11.34 -14.79 -2.84
CA PRO A 161 10.52 -14.62 -1.65
C PRO A 161 11.35 -14.04 -0.50
N VAL A 162 10.78 -13.08 0.22
CA VAL A 162 11.39 -12.50 1.43
C VAL A 162 10.77 -13.22 2.64
N THR A 163 11.10 -14.48 2.81
CA THR A 163 10.50 -15.36 3.83
C THR A 163 11.11 -15.22 5.21
N GLU A 164 12.39 -14.82 5.28
CA GLU A 164 13.14 -14.69 6.52
C GLU A 164 13.21 -13.23 6.97
N ARG A 165 12.97 -13.02 8.25
CA ARG A 165 13.24 -11.75 8.89
C ARG A 165 14.71 -11.72 9.29
N LEU A 166 15.51 -10.96 8.56
CA LEU A 166 16.90 -10.71 8.92
C LEU A 166 16.99 -9.75 10.11
N THR A 167 18.10 -9.83 10.82
CA THR A 167 18.41 -8.99 11.98
C THR A 167 19.34 -7.83 11.58
N PRO A 168 19.52 -6.81 12.42
CA PRO A 168 20.52 -5.76 12.19
C PRO A 168 21.93 -6.30 11.96
N PHE A 169 22.27 -7.43 12.60
CA PHE A 169 23.56 -8.08 12.46
C PHE A 169 23.86 -8.54 11.02
N ASP A 170 22.84 -8.93 10.27
CA ASP A 170 22.99 -9.35 8.87
C ASP A 170 23.33 -8.18 7.92
N PHE A 171 23.18 -6.96 8.41
CA PHE A 171 23.51 -5.71 7.71
C PHE A 171 24.74 -5.01 8.28
N ALA A 172 25.50 -5.71 9.10
CA ALA A 172 26.73 -5.23 9.68
C ALA A 172 27.96 -5.77 8.92
N TYR A 173 28.92 -4.89 8.61
CA TYR A 173 30.06 -5.18 7.76
C TYR A 173 31.36 -4.75 8.44
N THR A 174 32.42 -5.52 8.25
CA THR A 174 33.78 -5.14 8.62
C THR A 174 34.67 -5.07 7.39
N PHE A 175 35.76 -4.33 7.52
CA PHE A 175 36.74 -4.19 6.44
C PHE A 175 37.56 -5.45 6.32
N TYR A 176 37.79 -5.88 5.09
CA TYR A 176 38.63 -7.03 4.77
C TYR A 176 39.39 -6.76 3.48
N SER A 177 40.75 -6.67 3.58
CA SER A 177 41.56 -6.29 2.45
C SER A 177 41.13 -4.98 1.80
N GLN A 178 40.83 -4.94 0.51
CA GLN A 178 40.34 -3.77 -0.23
C GLN A 178 38.81 -3.71 -0.30
N GLY A 179 38.10 -4.54 0.46
CA GLY A 179 36.63 -4.62 0.46
C GLY A 179 36.06 -4.72 1.85
N SER A 180 34.83 -5.21 1.90
CA SER A 180 34.11 -5.49 3.14
C SER A 180 33.51 -6.90 3.14
N THR A 181 33.29 -7.44 4.31
CA THR A 181 32.57 -8.70 4.51
C THR A 181 31.53 -8.55 5.62
N LYS A 182 30.49 -9.37 5.61
CA LYS A 182 29.53 -9.42 6.73
C LYS A 182 30.28 -9.80 8.00
N ILE A 183 29.96 -9.11 9.09
CA ILE A 183 30.60 -9.37 10.39
C ILE A 183 30.40 -10.82 10.86
N GLY A 184 29.21 -11.39 10.60
CA GLY A 184 28.92 -12.80 10.92
C GLY A 184 29.85 -13.77 10.24
N ASN A 185 30.12 -13.59 8.96
CA ASN A 185 31.07 -14.43 8.21
C ASN A 185 32.51 -14.22 8.70
N TRP A 186 32.88 -12.98 9.03
CA TRP A 186 34.19 -12.65 9.54
C TRP A 186 34.47 -13.32 10.90
N LEU A 187 33.47 -13.34 11.81
CA LEU A 187 33.56 -14.02 13.10
C LEU A 187 33.61 -15.53 12.91
N ALA A 188 32.68 -16.10 12.13
CA ALA A 188 32.59 -17.55 11.91
C ALA A 188 33.91 -18.12 11.33
N ASN A 189 34.53 -17.43 10.38
CA ASN A 189 35.83 -17.84 9.81
C ASN A 189 36.98 -17.84 10.81
N ARG A 190 36.78 -17.24 11.98
CA ARG A 190 37.76 -17.19 13.10
C ARG A 190 37.36 -18.06 14.30
N GLY A 191 36.26 -18.80 14.17
CA GLY A 191 35.74 -19.62 15.28
C GLY A 191 35.19 -18.78 16.43
N LEU A 192 34.83 -17.52 16.17
CA LEU A 192 34.30 -16.61 17.19
C LEU A 192 32.76 -16.62 17.18
N ASN A 193 32.18 -16.67 18.37
CA ASN A 193 30.73 -16.62 18.53
C ASN A 193 30.25 -15.17 18.71
N LYS A 194 29.24 -14.75 17.92
CA LYS A 194 28.60 -13.43 18.02
C LYS A 194 28.05 -13.12 19.42
N ASP A 195 27.64 -14.14 20.14
CA ASP A 195 27.03 -14.01 21.47
C ASP A 195 28.02 -13.56 22.54
N PHE A 196 29.32 -13.70 22.29
CA PHE A 196 30.39 -13.17 23.12
C PHE A 196 31.00 -11.86 22.61
N CYS A 197 30.37 -11.24 21.64
CA CYS A 197 30.84 -9.97 21.10
C CYS A 197 30.12 -8.79 21.77
N GLY A 198 30.87 -7.75 22.10
CA GLY A 198 30.37 -6.45 22.56
C GLY A 198 30.57 -5.38 21.51
N LEU A 199 29.67 -4.41 21.47
CA LEU A 199 29.74 -3.25 20.57
C LEU A 199 29.90 -1.95 21.34
N VAL A 200 30.86 -1.13 20.93
CA VAL A 200 31.00 0.24 21.40
C VAL A 200 30.90 1.18 20.21
N HIS A 201 29.94 2.09 20.23
CA HIS A 201 29.78 3.11 19.21
C HIS A 201 30.98 4.07 19.19
N ILE A 202 31.48 4.37 18.01
CA ILE A 202 32.59 5.31 17.87
C ILE A 202 32.02 6.73 17.83
N PRO A 203 32.39 7.61 18.77
CA PRO A 203 31.93 8.99 18.76
C PRO A 203 32.24 9.70 17.44
N ASN A 204 31.31 10.51 16.97
CA ASN A 204 31.39 11.30 15.74
C ASN A 204 31.48 10.50 14.43
N MET A 205 31.27 9.17 14.47
CA MET A 205 31.17 8.34 13.27
C MET A 205 29.79 7.69 13.21
N HIS A 206 29.08 7.94 12.11
CA HIS A 206 27.72 7.40 11.92
C HIS A 206 27.79 5.88 11.75
N ASP A 207 26.93 5.16 12.46
CA ASP A 207 26.76 3.69 12.35
C ASP A 207 28.06 2.88 12.44
N THR A 208 29.09 3.40 13.11
CA THR A 208 30.39 2.75 13.20
C THR A 208 30.68 2.32 14.65
N TYR A 209 31.12 1.09 14.78
CA TYR A 209 31.31 0.43 16.09
C TYR A 209 32.65 -0.26 16.17
N GLY A 210 33.23 -0.27 17.37
CA GLY A 210 34.29 -1.22 17.73
C GLY A 210 33.66 -2.53 18.16
N VAL A 211 34.12 -3.65 17.62
CA VAL A 211 33.72 -4.99 18.03
C VAL A 211 34.74 -5.55 19.01
N TYR A 212 34.29 -5.93 20.19
CA TYR A 212 35.11 -6.51 21.26
C TYR A 212 34.65 -7.93 21.52
N TYR A 213 35.55 -8.77 22.00
CA TYR A 213 35.21 -10.15 22.38
C TYR A 213 35.39 -10.38 23.86
N ASP A 214 34.37 -10.89 24.50
CA ASP A 214 34.36 -11.16 25.93
C ASP A 214 34.99 -12.51 26.26
N TRP A 215 36.30 -12.55 26.31
CA TRP A 215 37.05 -13.76 26.63
C TRP A 215 36.81 -14.33 28.04
N GLY A 216 36.31 -13.50 28.95
CA GLY A 216 36.11 -13.85 30.34
C GLY A 216 34.64 -13.82 30.79
N ALA A 217 33.69 -13.58 29.87
CA ALA A 217 32.28 -13.37 30.17
C ALA A 217 32.03 -12.22 31.17
N HIS A 218 32.77 -11.11 31.03
CA HIS A 218 32.78 -9.99 31.99
C HIS A 218 32.03 -8.75 31.51
N PHE A 219 31.69 -8.63 30.26
CA PHE A 219 31.17 -7.36 29.69
C PHE A 219 29.92 -6.84 30.38
N GLU A 220 29.14 -7.70 30.99
CA GLU A 220 27.93 -7.32 31.73
C GLU A 220 27.78 -8.04 33.11
N ALA A 221 28.70 -8.91 33.46
CA ALA A 221 28.65 -9.62 34.75
C ALA A 221 28.75 -8.67 35.97
N CYS A 222 29.24 -7.44 35.76
CA CYS A 222 29.43 -6.47 36.83
C CYS A 222 28.23 -5.53 37.04
N GLU A 223 27.29 -5.43 36.13
CA GLU A 223 26.27 -4.36 36.14
C GLU A 223 24.86 -4.83 36.43
N ILE A 224 24.53 -6.12 36.25
CA ILE A 224 23.17 -6.64 36.46
C ILE A 224 23.18 -7.64 37.62
N LYS A 225 22.96 -7.13 38.82
CA LYS A 225 22.82 -7.99 40.00
C LYS A 225 21.49 -8.74 40.01
N SER A 226 20.41 -8.03 39.80
CA SER A 226 19.07 -8.57 39.51
C SER A 226 18.22 -7.48 38.84
N ILE A 227 17.13 -7.85 38.15
CA ILE A 227 16.20 -6.86 37.61
C ILE A 227 15.55 -6.04 38.72
N SER A 228 15.29 -6.66 39.89
CA SER A 228 14.76 -5.97 41.07
C SER A 228 15.70 -4.92 41.63
N ASP A 229 17.01 -5.05 41.41
CA ASP A 229 18.03 -4.08 41.87
C ASP A 229 18.11 -2.86 40.88
N LEU A 230 17.63 -3.03 39.65
CA LEU A 230 17.69 -2.01 38.62
C LEU A 230 16.48 -1.07 38.61
N CYS A 231 15.32 -1.58 38.96
CA CYS A 231 14.07 -0.82 38.88
C CYS A 231 13.08 -1.27 39.97
N GLY A 232 12.35 -0.31 40.55
CA GLY A 232 11.21 -0.63 41.40
C GLY A 232 10.14 -1.38 40.60
N GLU A 233 9.20 -2.06 41.27
CA GLU A 233 8.19 -2.95 40.68
C GLU A 233 7.41 -2.30 39.49
N SER A 234 7.12 -1.01 39.55
CA SER A 234 6.42 -0.29 38.47
C SER A 234 7.24 -0.12 37.18
N LYS A 235 8.57 -0.04 37.27
CA LYS A 235 9.47 0.03 36.10
C LYS A 235 9.86 -1.35 35.60
N LEU A 236 9.67 -2.38 36.40
CA LEU A 236 9.95 -3.76 36.05
C LEU A 236 9.00 -4.22 34.93
N PHE A 237 7.72 -3.88 35.01
CA PHE A 237 6.72 -4.20 34.00
C PHE A 237 7.05 -3.54 32.66
N GLU A 238 7.32 -2.24 32.68
CA GLU A 238 7.70 -1.46 31.48
C GLU A 238 8.97 -2.04 30.84
N PHE A 239 9.97 -2.37 31.66
CA PHE A 239 11.20 -3.00 31.18
C PHE A 239 10.98 -4.39 30.58
N ILE A 240 10.16 -5.23 31.18
CA ILE A 240 9.84 -6.59 30.69
C ILE A 240 9.04 -6.50 29.41
N THR A 241 8.06 -5.60 29.33
CA THR A 241 7.24 -5.37 28.15
C THR A 241 8.10 -4.92 26.98
N ASP A 242 8.95 -3.92 27.17
CA ASP A 242 9.83 -3.40 26.13
C ASP A 242 10.92 -4.39 25.70
N PHE A 243 11.52 -5.09 26.66
CA PHE A 243 12.65 -5.96 26.40
C PHE A 243 12.25 -7.31 25.79
N TYR A 244 11.12 -7.88 26.22
CA TYR A 244 10.63 -9.18 25.76
C TYR A 244 9.47 -9.09 24.77
N GLY A 245 8.96 -7.88 24.50
CA GLY A 245 7.85 -7.67 23.57
C GLY A 245 6.53 -8.27 24.06
N LEU A 246 6.32 -8.34 25.38
CA LEU A 246 5.07 -8.78 25.99
C LEU A 246 4.03 -7.66 25.85
N SER A 247 2.82 -7.95 25.37
CA SER A 247 1.75 -6.97 25.30
C SER A 247 1.06 -6.83 26.67
N GLU A 248 0.54 -5.64 26.96
CA GLU A 248 -0.25 -5.34 28.16
C GLU A 248 -1.50 -6.26 28.29
N ASP A 249 -1.97 -6.84 27.19
CA ASP A 249 -3.16 -7.70 27.11
C ASP A 249 -2.94 -9.14 27.60
N THR A 250 -1.73 -9.55 27.93
CA THR A 250 -1.49 -10.95 28.30
C THR A 250 -1.98 -11.31 29.69
N GLY A 251 -2.41 -10.34 30.53
CA GLY A 251 -3.01 -10.60 31.84
C GLY A 251 -2.17 -11.49 32.77
N ASP A 252 -1.00 -11.88 32.31
CA ASP A 252 -0.06 -12.69 33.05
C ASP A 252 0.56 -11.85 34.17
N ASP A 253 0.41 -12.35 35.37
CA ASP A 253 1.07 -11.79 36.54
C ASP A 253 2.58 -11.68 36.29
N VAL A 254 3.08 -10.45 36.18
CA VAL A 254 4.50 -10.12 35.97
C VAL A 254 5.37 -10.86 37.00
N HIS A 255 4.85 -11.06 38.22
CA HIS A 255 5.51 -11.80 39.25
C HIS A 255 5.68 -13.30 38.92
N SER A 256 4.62 -13.92 38.35
CA SER A 256 4.67 -15.31 37.87
C SER A 256 5.64 -15.50 36.72
N TRP A 257 5.69 -14.50 35.82
CA TRP A 257 6.65 -14.51 34.74
C TRP A 257 8.10 -14.41 35.26
N PHE A 258 8.34 -13.52 36.23
CA PHE A 258 9.64 -13.30 36.82
C PHE A 258 10.12 -14.53 37.57
N GLU A 259 9.23 -15.21 38.33
CA GLU A 259 9.54 -16.46 39.03
C GLU A 259 9.91 -17.60 38.06
N LYS A 260 9.28 -17.66 36.90
CA LYS A 260 9.61 -18.64 35.84
C LYS A 260 10.93 -18.35 35.13
N ASN A 261 11.36 -17.07 35.07
CA ASN A 261 12.52 -16.62 34.31
C ASN A 261 13.60 -16.05 35.25
N LYS A 262 13.81 -16.69 36.40
CA LYS A 262 14.78 -16.26 37.41
C LYS A 262 16.24 -16.27 36.96
N GLU A 263 16.56 -16.84 35.82
CA GLU A 263 17.91 -16.76 35.28
C GLU A 263 18.31 -15.31 35.03
N PRO A 264 19.52 -14.90 35.42
CA PRO A 264 19.99 -13.55 35.17
C PRO A 264 19.90 -13.27 33.67
N LEU A 265 19.48 -12.03 33.30
CA LEU A 265 19.52 -11.56 31.94
C LEU A 265 20.97 -11.54 31.48
N HIS A 266 21.44 -12.66 30.95
CA HIS A 266 22.77 -12.72 30.39
C HIS A 266 22.81 -11.91 29.11
N TYR A 267 23.88 -11.16 28.95
CA TYR A 267 24.20 -10.54 27.69
C TYR A 267 24.23 -11.61 26.58
N ARG A 268 23.51 -11.37 25.50
CA ARG A 268 23.44 -12.30 24.37
C ARG A 268 24.01 -11.66 23.10
N GLY A 269 25.19 -11.08 23.24
CA GLY A 269 25.93 -10.54 22.12
C GLY A 269 25.38 -9.22 21.55
N MET A 270 25.80 -8.94 20.34
CA MET A 270 25.54 -7.67 19.65
C MET A 270 24.09 -7.51 19.18
N CYS A 271 23.37 -8.59 19.02
CA CYS A 271 22.02 -8.58 18.46
C CYS A 271 21.28 -9.86 18.86
N LEU A 272 20.08 -9.70 19.40
CA LEU A 272 19.17 -10.81 19.64
C LEU A 272 18.45 -11.21 18.36
N ASP A 273 17.96 -12.45 18.28
CA ASP A 273 17.32 -13.00 17.07
C ASP A 273 16.07 -12.23 16.59
N ALA A 274 15.36 -11.55 17.51
CA ALA A 274 14.20 -10.73 17.17
C ALA A 274 14.46 -9.22 17.19
N SER A 275 15.73 -8.80 17.39
CA SER A 275 16.06 -7.38 17.54
C SER A 275 15.74 -6.55 16.30
N THR A 276 15.38 -5.30 16.55
CA THR A 276 15.28 -4.25 15.55
C THR A 276 16.48 -3.31 15.55
N GLU A 277 17.37 -3.45 16.55
CA GLU A 277 18.54 -2.59 16.78
C GLU A 277 19.75 -3.41 17.20
N LEU A 278 20.94 -2.84 17.01
CA LEU A 278 22.17 -3.36 17.58
C LEU A 278 22.28 -2.94 19.05
N ARG A 279 22.81 -3.85 19.90
CA ARG A 279 23.06 -3.55 21.30
C ARG A 279 24.45 -2.97 21.52
N GLY A 280 24.50 -1.81 22.14
CA GLY A 280 25.74 -1.29 22.72
C GLY A 280 26.12 -2.07 23.99
N SER A 281 27.40 -2.17 24.27
CA SER A 281 27.96 -2.90 25.42
C SER A 281 28.83 -1.99 26.28
N SER A 282 28.84 -2.26 27.56
CA SER A 282 29.84 -1.69 28.48
C SER A 282 31.12 -2.50 28.38
N VAL A 283 32.14 -1.94 27.75
CA VAL A 283 33.46 -2.56 27.61
C VAL A 283 34.47 -1.77 28.46
N SER A 284 35.29 -2.45 29.20
CA SER A 284 36.29 -1.83 30.08
C SER A 284 37.30 -0.97 29.29
N LYS A 285 37.67 0.17 29.85
CA LYS A 285 38.71 1.03 29.24
C LYS A 285 40.03 0.27 29.15
N GLY A 286 40.61 0.23 27.97
CA GLY A 286 41.86 -0.48 27.71
C GLY A 286 41.72 -1.77 26.93
N GLU A 287 40.49 -2.31 26.79
CA GLU A 287 40.25 -3.44 25.92
C GLU A 287 40.53 -3.03 24.45
N LYS A 288 41.04 -4.00 23.68
CA LYS A 288 41.35 -3.82 22.28
C LYS A 288 40.20 -4.38 21.42
N PRO A 289 39.69 -3.60 20.46
CA PRO A 289 38.66 -4.12 19.53
C PRO A 289 39.27 -5.22 18.64
N LEU A 290 38.46 -6.25 18.34
CA LEU A 290 38.76 -7.26 17.35
C LEU A 290 38.85 -6.65 15.95
N CYS A 291 37.89 -5.80 15.64
CA CYS A 291 37.77 -5.09 14.38
C CYS A 291 36.83 -3.88 14.52
N TRP A 292 36.74 -3.12 13.46
CA TRP A 292 35.77 -2.04 13.28
C TRP A 292 34.64 -2.53 12.39
N MET A 293 33.43 -2.14 12.74
CA MET A 293 32.20 -2.56 12.05
C MET A 293 31.40 -1.32 11.64
N VAL A 294 30.83 -1.36 10.44
CA VAL A 294 29.88 -0.37 9.96
C VAL A 294 28.51 -1.07 9.82
N TYR A 295 27.48 -0.44 10.36
CA TYR A 295 26.10 -0.92 10.25
C TYR A 295 25.38 -0.20 9.12
N ASN A 296 24.80 -0.96 8.19
CA ASN A 296 23.96 -0.43 7.13
C ASN A 296 22.50 -0.36 7.58
N GLU A 297 22.18 0.65 8.41
CA GLU A 297 20.84 0.86 8.96
C GLU A 297 19.79 1.03 7.85
N SER A 298 20.12 1.79 6.80
CA SER A 298 19.19 2.02 5.68
C SER A 298 18.85 0.72 4.93
N GLY A 299 19.83 -0.16 4.74
CA GLY A 299 19.63 -1.48 4.14
C GLY A 299 18.74 -2.38 5.01
N PHE A 300 18.92 -2.34 6.32
CA PHE A 300 18.07 -3.07 7.27
C PHE A 300 16.62 -2.55 7.26
N LYS A 301 16.42 -1.24 7.32
CA LYS A 301 15.08 -0.61 7.23
C LYS A 301 14.36 -0.98 5.93
N ASP A 302 15.08 -0.96 4.80
CA ASP A 302 14.54 -1.38 3.50
C ASP A 302 14.14 -2.87 3.49
N HIS A 303 14.96 -3.74 4.11
CA HIS A 303 14.63 -5.15 4.27
C HIS A 303 13.38 -5.34 5.14
N CYS A 304 13.27 -4.68 6.29
CA CYS A 304 12.11 -4.76 7.16
C CYS A 304 10.82 -4.34 6.45
N LYS A 305 10.89 -3.26 5.65
CA LYS A 305 9.76 -2.82 4.81
C LYS A 305 9.38 -3.89 3.79
N LYS A 306 10.35 -4.44 3.05
CA LYS A 306 10.11 -5.50 2.06
C LYS A 306 9.56 -6.77 2.70
N TYR A 307 10.07 -7.16 3.87
CA TYR A 307 9.58 -8.31 4.62
C TYR A 307 8.12 -8.12 5.04
N LYS A 308 7.78 -6.97 5.61
CA LYS A 308 6.41 -6.63 5.97
C LYS A 308 5.48 -6.66 4.74
N GLU A 309 5.86 -5.98 3.65
CA GLU A 309 5.10 -5.97 2.41
C GLU A 309 4.92 -7.38 1.81
N TYR A 310 5.92 -8.26 1.97
CA TYR A 310 5.82 -9.65 1.54
C TYR A 310 4.85 -10.45 2.41
N LYS A 311 4.91 -10.30 3.74
CA LYS A 311 4.01 -10.99 4.68
C LYS A 311 2.56 -10.51 4.55
N ASP A 312 2.34 -9.22 4.38
CA ASP A 312 1.02 -8.67 4.12
C ASP A 312 0.45 -9.22 2.81
N TRP A 313 1.26 -9.22 1.75
CA TRP A 313 0.87 -9.83 0.48
C TRP A 313 0.58 -11.34 0.62
N GLU A 314 1.40 -12.11 1.34
CA GLU A 314 1.19 -13.55 1.58
C GLU A 314 -0.14 -13.82 2.30
N LYS A 315 -0.51 -12.97 3.26
CA LYS A 315 -1.75 -13.06 4.03
C LYS A 315 -2.99 -12.74 3.19
N PHE A 316 -2.91 -11.72 2.33
CA PHE A 316 -4.08 -11.19 1.61
C PHE A 316 -4.15 -11.60 0.14
N ARG A 317 -3.16 -12.31 -0.39
CA ARG A 317 -3.17 -12.77 -1.80
C ARG A 317 -4.33 -13.73 -2.05
N ASN A 318 -4.89 -13.65 -3.26
CA ASN A 318 -5.84 -14.65 -3.74
C ASN A 318 -5.09 -15.98 -4.02
N PRO A 319 -5.40 -17.09 -3.29
CA PRO A 319 -4.66 -18.34 -3.44
C PRO A 319 -4.75 -18.94 -4.85
N LYS A 320 -5.95 -18.95 -5.45
CA LYS A 320 -6.17 -19.50 -6.80
C LYS A 320 -5.36 -18.77 -7.86
N ARG A 321 -5.32 -17.42 -7.76
CA ARG A 321 -4.53 -16.58 -8.67
C ARG A 321 -3.02 -16.80 -8.47
N TYR A 322 -2.59 -17.03 -7.24
CA TYR A 322 -1.21 -17.35 -6.95
C TYR A 322 -0.80 -18.68 -7.56
N GLU A 323 -1.58 -19.74 -7.35
CA GLU A 323 -1.34 -21.07 -7.87
C GLU A 323 -1.30 -21.08 -9.41
N SER A 324 -2.22 -20.36 -10.07
CA SER A 324 -2.25 -20.29 -11.54
C SER A 324 -1.05 -19.59 -12.18
N ASN A 325 -0.30 -18.79 -11.40
CA ASN A 325 0.87 -18.04 -11.87
C ASN A 325 2.22 -18.65 -11.42
N LEU A 326 2.22 -19.77 -10.64
CA LEU A 326 3.45 -20.35 -10.09
C LEU A 326 4.46 -20.78 -11.17
N ASP A 327 3.96 -21.38 -12.24
CA ASP A 327 4.76 -21.91 -13.32
C ASP A 327 4.98 -20.92 -14.49
N LYS A 328 4.50 -19.69 -14.32
CA LYS A 328 4.55 -18.63 -15.34
C LYS A 328 5.33 -17.43 -14.85
N ASN A 329 6.08 -16.82 -15.77
CA ASN A 329 6.96 -15.68 -15.47
C ASN A 329 6.20 -14.34 -15.35
N TYR A 330 4.86 -14.34 -15.36
CA TYR A 330 4.04 -13.13 -15.29
C TYR A 330 2.64 -13.37 -14.75
N ASP A 331 2.01 -12.32 -14.24
CA ASP A 331 0.59 -12.34 -13.86
C ASP A 331 -0.28 -12.06 -15.08
N SER A 332 -0.96 -13.11 -15.55
CA SER A 332 -1.77 -13.07 -16.77
C SER A 332 -2.94 -12.12 -16.70
N LYS A 333 -3.58 -11.96 -15.53
CA LYS A 333 -4.71 -11.02 -15.35
C LYS A 333 -4.23 -9.59 -15.53
N ASN A 334 -3.07 -9.22 -15.01
CA ASN A 334 -2.52 -7.88 -15.18
C ASN A 334 -2.07 -7.63 -16.63
N MET A 335 -1.49 -8.64 -17.30
CA MET A 335 -1.13 -8.50 -18.73
C MET A 335 -2.35 -8.35 -19.63
N MET A 336 -3.42 -9.12 -19.39
CA MET A 336 -4.71 -8.94 -20.07
C MET A 336 -5.24 -7.51 -19.88
N HIS A 337 -5.19 -6.96 -18.67
CA HIS A 337 -5.62 -5.58 -18.41
C HIS A 337 -4.74 -4.56 -19.11
N CYS A 338 -3.42 -4.80 -19.25
CA CYS A 338 -2.51 -3.95 -20.02
C CYS A 338 -2.95 -3.85 -21.48
N VAL A 339 -3.14 -4.99 -22.14
CA VAL A 339 -3.56 -5.06 -23.54
C VAL A 339 -4.93 -4.43 -23.75
N ARG A 340 -5.91 -4.74 -22.89
CA ARG A 340 -7.23 -4.12 -22.92
C ARG A 340 -7.16 -2.58 -22.87
N LEU A 341 -6.35 -2.03 -21.98
CA LEU A 341 -6.20 -0.58 -21.84
C LEU A 341 -5.56 0.06 -23.08
N MET A 342 -4.61 -0.62 -23.72
CA MET A 342 -4.01 -0.15 -24.97
C MET A 342 -5.03 -0.16 -26.12
N HIS A 343 -5.82 -1.22 -26.23
CA HIS A 343 -6.91 -1.31 -27.20
C HIS A 343 -7.94 -0.19 -27.00
N MET A 344 -8.39 0.03 -25.77
CA MET A 344 -9.33 1.10 -25.43
C MET A 344 -8.73 2.49 -25.73
N GLY A 345 -7.47 2.73 -25.39
CA GLY A 345 -6.78 3.97 -25.73
C GLY A 345 -6.74 4.23 -27.24
N ARG A 346 -6.49 3.19 -28.05
CA ARG A 346 -6.51 3.25 -29.51
C ARG A 346 -7.91 3.53 -30.03
N GLU A 347 -8.94 2.87 -29.51
CA GLU A 347 -10.33 3.08 -29.88
C GLU A 347 -10.77 4.52 -29.62
N ILE A 348 -10.37 5.11 -28.51
CA ILE A 348 -10.59 6.52 -28.22
C ILE A 348 -9.85 7.41 -29.22
N ALA A 349 -8.59 7.11 -29.53
CA ALA A 349 -7.79 7.90 -30.46
C ALA A 349 -8.36 7.88 -31.90
N GLU A 350 -8.90 6.75 -32.30
CA GLU A 350 -9.58 6.53 -33.58
C GLU A 350 -11.00 7.16 -33.63
N GLY A 351 -11.47 7.74 -32.51
CA GLY A 351 -12.81 8.37 -32.45
C GLY A 351 -13.96 7.37 -32.27
N ARG A 352 -13.68 6.11 -31.90
CA ARG A 352 -14.69 5.07 -31.64
C ARG A 352 -15.33 5.17 -30.27
N GLY A 353 -14.80 6.05 -29.41
CA GLY A 353 -15.28 6.24 -28.04
C GLY A 353 -14.80 5.14 -27.07
N ILE A 354 -15.55 4.93 -25.99
CA ILE A 354 -15.24 3.95 -24.95
C ILE A 354 -16.07 2.69 -25.18
N ILE A 355 -15.40 1.59 -25.51
CA ILE A 355 -16.03 0.29 -25.74
C ILE A 355 -15.72 -0.60 -24.53
N LEU A 356 -16.72 -0.82 -23.67
CA LEU A 356 -16.56 -1.60 -22.45
C LEU A 356 -16.79 -3.10 -22.68
N ASN A 357 -17.85 -3.46 -23.42
CA ASN A 357 -18.12 -4.86 -23.74
C ASN A 357 -17.13 -5.35 -24.82
N ARG A 358 -16.13 -6.12 -24.40
CA ARG A 358 -15.03 -6.61 -25.25
C ARG A 358 -15.42 -7.82 -26.11
N THR A 359 -16.41 -7.69 -26.98
CA THR A 359 -16.85 -8.81 -27.83
C THR A 359 -15.88 -9.13 -28.95
N GLU A 360 -15.26 -8.13 -29.56
CA GLU A 360 -14.39 -8.28 -30.74
C GLU A 360 -13.04 -8.94 -30.39
N ASP A 361 -12.43 -8.56 -29.28
CA ASP A 361 -11.13 -9.04 -28.83
C ASP A 361 -11.19 -9.94 -27.59
N ARG A 362 -12.40 -10.35 -27.18
CA ARG A 362 -12.62 -11.17 -25.99
C ARG A 362 -11.81 -12.45 -25.97
N GLU A 363 -11.82 -13.20 -27.07
CA GLU A 363 -11.11 -14.46 -27.18
C GLU A 363 -9.61 -14.27 -26.96
N PHE A 364 -9.03 -13.29 -27.62
CA PHE A 364 -7.62 -12.94 -27.49
C PHE A 364 -7.26 -12.50 -26.06
N LEU A 365 -8.06 -11.64 -25.44
CA LEU A 365 -7.86 -11.21 -24.05
C LEU A 365 -7.98 -12.37 -23.06
N MET A 366 -8.92 -13.27 -23.27
CA MET A 366 -9.08 -14.48 -22.47
C MET A 366 -7.93 -15.47 -22.68
N ASP A 367 -7.35 -15.55 -23.85
CA ASP A 367 -6.18 -16.36 -24.13
C ASP A 367 -4.95 -15.86 -23.35
N ILE A 368 -4.77 -14.55 -23.26
CA ILE A 368 -3.75 -13.95 -22.37
C ILE A 368 -4.04 -14.33 -20.91
N ARG A 369 -5.27 -14.15 -20.44
CA ARG A 369 -5.70 -14.48 -19.08
C ARG A 369 -5.46 -15.95 -18.73
N ASN A 370 -5.60 -16.85 -19.69
CA ASN A 370 -5.44 -18.28 -19.55
C ASN A 370 -4.00 -18.77 -19.83
N HIS A 371 -3.01 -17.86 -19.88
CA HIS A 371 -1.59 -18.18 -20.10
C HIS A 371 -1.29 -18.95 -21.40
N LYS A 372 -2.00 -18.67 -22.49
CA LYS A 372 -1.71 -19.29 -23.79
C LYS A 372 -0.45 -18.73 -24.47
N PHE A 373 0.06 -17.58 -24.01
CA PHE A 373 1.25 -16.94 -24.53
C PHE A 373 2.40 -17.04 -23.55
N GLU A 374 3.62 -17.20 -24.08
CA GLU A 374 4.82 -17.02 -23.28
C GLU A 374 5.12 -15.52 -23.06
N TYR A 375 5.90 -15.20 -22.02
CA TYR A 375 6.12 -13.80 -21.63
C TYR A 375 6.75 -12.95 -22.74
N ASP A 376 7.77 -13.47 -23.43
CA ASP A 376 8.48 -12.71 -24.47
C ASP A 376 7.61 -12.53 -25.73
N GLU A 377 6.78 -13.51 -26.06
CA GLU A 377 5.79 -13.41 -27.12
C GLU A 377 4.76 -12.33 -26.80
N LEU A 378 4.24 -12.34 -25.55
CA LEU A 378 3.28 -11.35 -25.11
C LEU A 378 3.88 -9.95 -25.07
N MET A 379 5.16 -9.80 -24.71
CA MET A 379 5.83 -8.49 -24.75
C MET A 379 5.97 -7.98 -26.18
N THR A 380 6.20 -8.84 -27.16
CA THR A 380 6.22 -8.46 -28.58
C THR A 380 4.84 -7.93 -29.02
N ILE A 381 3.76 -8.57 -28.58
CA ILE A 381 2.38 -8.10 -28.83
C ILE A 381 2.15 -6.73 -28.18
N VAL A 382 2.53 -6.57 -26.93
CA VAL A 382 2.41 -5.31 -26.19
C VAL A 382 3.15 -4.15 -26.86
N ASP A 383 4.37 -4.42 -27.36
CA ASP A 383 5.17 -3.41 -28.08
C ASP A 383 4.50 -3.02 -29.42
N ALA A 384 3.92 -4.00 -30.12
CA ALA A 384 3.15 -3.74 -31.36
C ALA A 384 1.87 -2.94 -31.08
N ASP A 385 1.11 -3.29 -30.04
CA ASP A 385 -0.09 -2.55 -29.62
C ASP A 385 0.23 -1.12 -29.19
N LYS A 386 1.35 -0.95 -28.49
CA LYS A 386 1.84 0.38 -28.11
C LYS A 386 2.19 1.21 -29.34
N ALA A 387 2.88 0.65 -30.32
CA ALA A 387 3.21 1.37 -31.55
C ALA A 387 1.95 1.75 -32.34
N ALA A 388 0.95 0.86 -32.38
CA ALA A 388 -0.35 1.14 -33.01
C ALA A 388 -1.10 2.25 -32.26
N LEU A 389 -1.09 2.25 -30.94
CA LEU A 389 -1.67 3.30 -30.09
C LEU A 389 -0.96 4.64 -30.32
N ASP A 390 0.37 4.68 -30.29
CA ASP A 390 1.16 5.89 -30.50
C ASP A 390 0.85 6.52 -31.89
N LYS A 391 0.69 5.70 -32.93
CA LYS A 391 0.27 6.13 -34.26
C LYS A 391 -1.15 6.70 -34.22
N ALA A 392 -2.11 6.00 -33.63
CA ALA A 392 -3.49 6.47 -33.55
C ALA A 392 -3.61 7.82 -32.80
N ILE A 393 -2.81 7.97 -31.69
CA ILE A 393 -2.73 9.24 -30.95
C ILE A 393 -2.22 10.39 -31.84
N ALA A 394 -1.17 10.15 -32.64
CA ALA A 394 -0.62 11.16 -33.54
C ALA A 394 -1.60 11.60 -34.64
N GLU A 395 -2.45 10.71 -35.11
CA GLU A 395 -3.46 10.93 -36.15
C GLU A 395 -4.82 11.39 -35.61
N SER A 396 -4.99 11.40 -34.28
CA SER A 396 -6.28 11.67 -33.63
C SER A 396 -6.74 13.11 -33.80
N THR A 397 -8.00 13.26 -34.19
CA THR A 397 -8.69 14.55 -34.37
C THR A 397 -9.67 14.90 -33.26
N ILE A 398 -9.69 14.10 -32.17
CA ILE A 398 -10.58 14.39 -31.04
C ILE A 398 -10.15 15.68 -30.31
N LYS A 399 -11.07 16.22 -29.52
CA LYS A 399 -10.87 17.45 -28.72
C LYS A 399 -9.59 17.37 -27.86
N GLU A 400 -8.87 18.48 -27.75
CA GLU A 400 -7.58 18.52 -27.05
C GLU A 400 -7.73 18.33 -25.53
N THR A 401 -8.60 19.13 -24.89
CA THR A 401 -8.72 19.22 -23.44
C THR A 401 -10.15 19.24 -22.96
N ILE A 402 -10.38 18.89 -21.71
CA ILE A 402 -11.67 19.06 -21.03
C ILE A 402 -11.80 20.52 -20.59
N ASP A 403 -12.99 21.10 -20.80
CA ASP A 403 -13.31 22.43 -20.29
C ASP A 403 -13.62 22.36 -18.77
N VAL A 404 -12.69 22.88 -17.96
CA VAL A 404 -12.79 22.88 -16.50
C VAL A 404 -14.01 23.69 -16.02
N ASN A 405 -14.33 24.81 -16.67
CA ASN A 405 -15.47 25.63 -16.28
C ASN A 405 -16.78 24.89 -16.54
N PHE A 406 -16.88 24.22 -17.69
CA PHE A 406 -18.03 23.38 -18.02
C PHE A 406 -18.26 22.29 -16.95
N VAL A 407 -17.23 21.58 -16.53
CA VAL A 407 -17.35 20.54 -15.50
C VAL A 407 -17.73 21.13 -14.15
N ASN A 408 -17.16 22.30 -13.79
CA ASN A 408 -17.53 23.01 -12.58
C ASN A 408 -19.00 23.45 -12.59
N ASP A 409 -19.50 23.96 -13.72
CA ASP A 409 -20.88 24.37 -13.86
C ASP A 409 -21.85 23.18 -13.74
N LEU A 410 -21.51 22.03 -14.35
CA LEU A 410 -22.26 20.78 -14.17
C LEU A 410 -22.31 20.37 -12.68
N LEU A 411 -21.20 20.41 -11.97
CA LEU A 411 -21.15 20.07 -10.55
C LEU A 411 -22.03 21.02 -9.70
N ILE A 412 -21.98 22.31 -10.00
CA ILE A 412 -22.81 23.31 -9.34
C ILE A 412 -24.30 23.04 -9.60
N GLU A 413 -24.67 22.74 -10.85
CA GLU A 413 -26.05 22.41 -11.23
C GLU A 413 -26.57 21.19 -10.47
N MET A 414 -25.80 20.09 -10.44
CA MET A 414 -26.14 18.87 -9.72
C MET A 414 -26.34 19.13 -8.22
N ARG A 415 -25.44 19.91 -7.60
CA ARG A 415 -25.57 20.29 -6.18
C ARG A 415 -26.76 21.17 -5.90
N LYS A 416 -27.04 22.18 -6.79
CA LYS A 416 -28.25 23.02 -6.69
C LYS A 416 -29.50 22.17 -6.74
N LYS A 417 -29.59 21.22 -7.67
CA LYS A 417 -30.74 20.33 -7.83
C LYS A 417 -30.99 19.48 -6.57
N LYS A 418 -29.95 18.96 -5.92
CA LYS A 418 -30.09 18.16 -4.71
C LYS A 418 -30.42 18.99 -3.46
N TYR A 419 -29.74 20.12 -3.28
CA TYR A 419 -29.83 20.88 -2.03
C TYR A 419 -30.89 21.98 -2.06
N SER A 420 -31.61 22.12 -3.16
CA SER A 420 -32.68 23.12 -3.31
C SER A 420 -32.19 24.53 -2.95
N PHE A 421 -31.09 24.96 -3.57
CA PHE A 421 -30.69 26.36 -3.49
C PHE A 421 -31.61 27.18 -4.41
N CYS A 422 -32.30 28.14 -3.83
CA CYS A 422 -33.02 29.18 -4.57
C CYS A 422 -32.07 30.18 -5.17
#